data_868de5bfbf69e5a1827816816eb63b50
#
_entry.id   868de5bfbf69e5a1827816816eb63b50
#
_cell.length_a   1.000
_cell.length_b   1.000
_cell.length_c   1.000
_cell.angle_alpha   90.00
_cell.angle_beta   90.00
_cell.angle_gamma   90.00
#
_symmetry.space_group_name_H-M   'P 1'
#
loop_
_entity.id
_entity.type
_entity.pdbx_description
1 polymer ?
#
loop_
_entity_poly.entity_id
_entity_poly.type
_entity_poly.pdbx_seq_one_letter_code
_entity_poly.pdbx_strand_id
1 'polypeptide(L)'
;MVRVGINGFGRIGRNVLRAALGRSDFEVVAINDLTDSKTLAHLLKYDTLSGTLAARVEAGDNQLLLDGRPIQVFSQRDPAEIPWSSVGVDVVIEATGFFTDKAKAEVHITHGGAKRVIISAPAKNDDITIVMGVNDQLYDPALHKVVSNGSCTTNGLAPAAQVLHQAFGIEYGLMNTTHAYTNSQALHDQPEKDLRGARAAAESIVPYSSGAAKALGKVIPELDGRLTGYSLRVPVPVVSIVDLTVTLKRPATAEEINAAFRAAAASGPLKGILGYSDEPLVSSDYRGDARSSIIDGLSTLVIGGNLVKVLAWYDNEWGFSSRLVDLALLMEKRGL
;
A
#
# COMPACT_ATOMS: atom_id res chain seq x y z
N MET A 1 12.39 -0.59 19.13
CA MET A 1 12.88 -0.42 17.73
C MET A 1 12.68 -1.74 17.00
N VAL A 2 11.78 -1.76 16.05
CA VAL A 2 11.47 -2.96 15.25
C VAL A 2 12.57 -3.23 14.23
N ARG A 3 13.03 -4.48 14.17
CA ARG A 3 14.04 -4.95 13.21
C ARG A 3 13.36 -5.67 12.06
N VAL A 4 13.51 -5.15 10.85
CA VAL A 4 12.72 -5.55 9.68
C VAL A 4 13.60 -6.22 8.64
N GLY A 5 13.12 -7.36 8.12
CA GLY A 5 13.58 -8.00 6.91
C GLY A 5 12.65 -7.69 5.74
N ILE A 6 13.18 -7.47 4.56
CA ILE A 6 12.39 -7.24 3.34
C ILE A 6 12.64 -8.38 2.36
N ASN A 7 11.60 -9.15 2.06
CA ASN A 7 11.65 -10.16 0.99
C ASN A 7 11.12 -9.55 -0.31
N GLY A 8 12.00 -9.38 -1.30
CA GLY A 8 11.73 -8.67 -2.55
C GLY A 8 12.07 -7.18 -2.46
N PHE A 9 13.20 -6.80 -3.06
CA PHE A 9 13.68 -5.41 -3.05
C PHE A 9 13.36 -4.68 -4.36
N GLY A 10 12.12 -4.92 -4.84
CA GLY A 10 11.50 -4.21 -5.96
C GLY A 10 11.10 -2.78 -5.61
N ARG A 11 10.11 -2.23 -6.34
CA ARG A 11 9.60 -0.87 -6.10
C ARG A 11 9.17 -0.65 -4.64
N ILE A 12 8.29 -1.54 -4.14
CA ILE A 12 7.74 -1.41 -2.77
C ILE A 12 8.83 -1.63 -1.71
N GLY A 13 9.65 -2.68 -1.82
CA GLY A 13 10.72 -2.93 -0.85
C GLY A 13 11.71 -1.76 -0.73
N ARG A 14 12.12 -1.15 -1.86
CA ARG A 14 12.98 0.04 -1.84
C ARG A 14 12.28 1.27 -1.26
N ASN A 15 11.00 1.48 -1.57
CA ASN A 15 10.26 2.61 -1.02
C ASN A 15 9.99 2.44 0.49
N VAL A 16 9.80 1.21 0.99
CA VAL A 16 9.74 0.95 2.44
C VAL A 16 11.05 1.39 3.13
N LEU A 17 12.20 0.96 2.59
CA LEU A 17 13.48 1.40 3.14
C LEU A 17 13.64 2.92 3.10
N ARG A 18 13.29 3.57 1.98
CA ARG A 18 13.34 5.03 1.84
C ARG A 18 12.39 5.75 2.80
N ALA A 19 11.17 5.25 3.00
CA ALA A 19 10.19 5.82 3.93
C ALA A 19 10.59 5.66 5.41
N ALA A 20 11.41 4.64 5.71
CA ALA A 20 11.93 4.40 7.04
C ALA A 20 13.19 5.22 7.39
N LEU A 21 13.81 5.90 6.40
CA LEU A 21 15.03 6.67 6.65
C LEU A 21 14.79 7.80 7.66
N GLY A 22 15.76 7.97 8.56
CA GLY A 22 15.69 8.97 9.62
C GLY A 22 14.82 8.58 10.83
N ARG A 23 14.16 7.43 10.79
CA ARG A 23 13.41 6.91 11.96
C ARG A 23 14.35 6.19 12.92
N SER A 24 14.17 6.45 14.21
CA SER A 24 14.93 5.77 15.28
C SER A 24 14.23 4.53 15.84
N ASP A 25 12.96 4.33 15.46
CA ASP A 25 12.08 3.26 15.94
C ASP A 25 11.93 2.10 14.93
N PHE A 26 12.55 2.22 13.73
CA PHE A 26 12.45 1.25 12.65
C PHE A 26 13.82 1.03 11.99
N GLU A 27 14.26 -0.21 11.87
CA GLU A 27 15.54 -0.56 11.25
C GLU A 27 15.37 -1.70 10.23
N VAL A 28 15.76 -1.47 8.98
CA VAL A 28 15.90 -2.55 7.99
C VAL A 28 17.27 -3.18 8.20
N VAL A 29 17.29 -4.43 8.64
CA VAL A 29 18.54 -5.16 8.95
C VAL A 29 18.93 -6.17 7.87
N ALA A 30 17.97 -6.62 7.07
CA ALA A 30 18.21 -7.57 5.98
C ALA A 30 17.24 -7.39 4.82
N ILE A 31 17.70 -7.79 3.66
CA ILE A 31 16.98 -7.85 2.40
C ILE A 31 17.19 -9.24 1.82
N ASN A 32 16.16 -9.83 1.20
CA ASN A 32 16.33 -10.98 0.32
C ASN A 32 15.87 -10.60 -1.09
N ASP A 33 16.77 -10.75 -2.06
CA ASP A 33 16.46 -10.56 -3.48
C ASP A 33 17.42 -11.42 -4.32
N LEU A 34 16.99 -11.87 -5.49
CA LEU A 34 17.81 -12.71 -6.38
C LEU A 34 18.82 -11.90 -7.19
N THR A 35 18.75 -10.58 -7.09
CA THR A 35 19.63 -9.61 -7.76
C THR A 35 20.87 -9.35 -6.89
N ASP A 36 22.02 -9.11 -7.51
CA ASP A 36 23.27 -8.81 -6.83
C ASP A 36 23.27 -7.47 -6.07
N SER A 37 24.08 -7.38 -5.02
CA SER A 37 24.15 -6.20 -4.14
C SER A 37 24.50 -4.91 -4.88
N LYS A 38 25.34 -4.96 -5.95
CA LYS A 38 25.72 -3.78 -6.72
C LYS A 38 24.54 -3.20 -7.47
N THR A 39 23.75 -4.05 -8.12
CA THR A 39 22.52 -3.65 -8.81
C THR A 39 21.48 -3.12 -7.82
N LEU A 40 21.29 -3.79 -6.67
CA LEU A 40 20.37 -3.34 -5.63
C LEU A 40 20.77 -1.98 -5.05
N ALA A 41 22.06 -1.75 -4.78
CA ALA A 41 22.58 -0.47 -4.33
C ALA A 41 22.33 0.64 -5.35
N HIS A 42 22.57 0.38 -6.65
CA HIS A 42 22.34 1.33 -7.72
C HIS A 42 20.85 1.73 -7.80
N LEU A 43 19.94 0.76 -7.80
CA LEU A 43 18.50 1.00 -7.88
C LEU A 43 17.91 1.61 -6.59
N LEU A 44 18.54 1.42 -5.44
CA LEU A 44 18.19 2.14 -4.22
C LEU A 44 18.64 3.61 -4.30
N LYS A 45 19.85 3.86 -4.81
CA LYS A 45 20.43 5.21 -4.94
C LYS A 45 19.68 6.05 -5.96
N TYR A 46 19.43 5.50 -7.15
CA TYR A 46 18.84 6.22 -8.28
C TYR A 46 17.46 5.67 -8.60
N ASP A 47 16.47 6.51 -8.53
CA ASP A 47 15.08 6.15 -8.83
C ASP A 47 14.45 7.22 -9.70
N THR A 48 13.83 6.81 -10.81
CA THR A 48 13.22 7.73 -11.78
C THR A 48 12.07 8.53 -11.18
N LEU A 49 11.31 7.93 -10.26
CA LEU A 49 10.10 8.52 -9.68
C LEU A 49 10.36 9.21 -8.35
N SER A 50 11.18 8.57 -7.50
CA SER A 50 11.51 9.07 -6.16
C SER A 50 12.81 9.89 -6.12
N GLY A 51 13.50 10.05 -7.25
CA GLY A 51 14.74 10.80 -7.35
C GLY A 51 15.96 10.11 -6.73
N THR A 52 17.08 10.81 -6.75
CA THR A 52 18.34 10.33 -6.17
C THR A 52 18.27 10.41 -4.65
N LEU A 53 18.55 9.29 -3.98
CA LEU A 53 18.60 9.22 -2.52
C LEU A 53 19.77 10.04 -1.99
N ALA A 54 19.53 10.91 -0.99
CA ALA A 54 20.59 11.74 -0.40
C ALA A 54 21.63 10.91 0.37
N ALA A 55 21.18 9.84 1.05
CA ALA A 55 22.04 8.92 1.80
C ALA A 55 23.13 8.31 0.91
N ARG A 56 24.30 8.02 1.48
CA ARG A 56 25.38 7.27 0.81
C ARG A 56 24.98 5.80 0.73
N VAL A 57 24.93 5.26 -0.47
CA VAL A 57 24.61 3.84 -0.72
C VAL A 57 25.80 3.17 -1.42
N GLU A 58 26.31 2.10 -0.81
CA GLU A 58 27.42 1.33 -1.33
C GLU A 58 27.05 -0.16 -1.32
N ALA A 59 27.60 -0.90 -2.27
CA ALA A 59 27.52 -2.35 -2.29
C ALA A 59 28.73 -2.95 -1.58
N GLY A 60 28.49 -3.88 -0.66
CA GLY A 60 29.48 -4.76 -0.09
C GLY A 60 29.27 -6.21 -0.54
N ASP A 61 30.10 -7.11 -0.01
CA ASP A 61 29.95 -8.54 -0.25
C ASP A 61 28.71 -9.06 0.53
N ASN A 62 27.67 -9.44 -0.20
CA ASN A 62 26.37 -9.84 0.35
C ASN A 62 25.76 -8.82 1.33
N GLN A 63 25.98 -7.54 1.11
CA GLN A 63 25.41 -6.47 1.93
C GLN A 63 25.27 -5.16 1.16
N LEU A 64 24.38 -4.30 1.64
CA LEU A 64 24.33 -2.89 1.30
C LEU A 64 24.85 -2.09 2.48
N LEU A 65 25.58 -1.03 2.21
CA LEU A 65 25.98 -0.04 3.22
C LEU A 65 25.19 1.22 2.99
N LEU A 66 24.39 1.60 3.98
CA LEU A 66 23.59 2.83 3.96
C LEU A 66 24.12 3.79 5.03
N ASP A 67 24.78 4.88 4.59
CA ASP A 67 25.54 5.78 5.48
C ASP A 67 26.51 5.03 6.40
N GLY A 68 27.16 3.98 5.86
CA GLY A 68 28.08 3.11 6.57
C GLY A 68 27.44 2.01 7.44
N ARG A 69 26.11 1.98 7.56
CA ARG A 69 25.38 0.92 8.30
C ARG A 69 25.11 -0.27 7.38
N PRO A 70 25.51 -1.49 7.76
CA PRO A 70 25.30 -2.66 6.94
C PRO A 70 23.86 -3.15 6.99
N ILE A 71 23.32 -3.52 5.82
CA ILE A 71 22.07 -4.24 5.64
C ILE A 71 22.45 -5.56 4.96
N GLN A 72 22.19 -6.70 5.60
CA GLN A 72 22.51 -8.01 5.06
C GLN A 72 21.71 -8.28 3.79
N VAL A 73 22.32 -8.83 2.74
CA VAL A 73 21.61 -9.26 1.53
C VAL A 73 21.67 -10.78 1.46
N PHE A 74 20.50 -11.40 1.48
CA PHE A 74 20.29 -12.81 1.18
C PHE A 74 19.85 -12.96 -0.28
N SER A 75 20.09 -14.13 -0.88
CA SER A 75 19.71 -14.44 -2.26
C SER A 75 19.05 -15.82 -2.34
N GLN A 76 17.99 -16.02 -1.57
CA GLN A 76 17.27 -17.28 -1.50
C GLN A 76 15.99 -17.19 -2.31
N ARG A 77 15.76 -18.20 -3.18
CA ARG A 77 14.52 -18.30 -3.98
C ARG A 77 13.36 -18.85 -3.14
N ASP A 78 13.64 -19.82 -2.30
CA ASP A 78 12.67 -20.38 -1.36
C ASP A 78 12.65 -19.55 -0.08
N PRO A 79 11.54 -18.93 0.30
CA PRO A 79 11.45 -18.14 1.52
C PRO A 79 11.71 -18.95 2.79
N ALA A 80 11.55 -20.27 2.76
CA ALA A 80 11.88 -21.16 3.88
C ALA A 80 13.40 -21.25 4.17
N GLU A 81 14.24 -20.92 3.20
CA GLU A 81 15.70 -20.96 3.31
C GLU A 81 16.30 -19.62 3.77
N ILE A 82 15.50 -18.57 3.95
CA ILE A 82 16.02 -17.26 4.37
C ILE A 82 16.22 -17.25 5.88
N PRO A 83 17.47 -17.10 6.37
CA PRO A 83 17.77 -17.22 7.80
C PRO A 83 17.55 -15.88 8.55
N TRP A 84 16.32 -15.38 8.62
CA TRP A 84 15.99 -14.11 9.26
C TRP A 84 16.45 -14.02 10.72
N SER A 85 16.41 -15.14 11.46
CA SER A 85 16.86 -15.22 12.85
C SER A 85 18.36 -14.94 13.01
N SER A 86 19.17 -15.24 11.99
CA SER A 86 20.63 -15.01 12.05
C SER A 86 21.03 -13.54 12.20
N VAL A 87 20.12 -12.63 11.80
CA VAL A 87 20.31 -11.18 11.90
C VAL A 87 19.25 -10.52 12.77
N GLY A 88 18.47 -11.30 13.52
CA GLY A 88 17.51 -10.83 14.52
C GLY A 88 16.34 -10.04 13.93
N VAL A 89 15.77 -10.50 12.81
CA VAL A 89 14.56 -9.90 12.23
C VAL A 89 13.34 -10.20 13.09
N ASP A 90 12.60 -9.15 13.44
CA ASP A 90 11.33 -9.25 14.15
C ASP A 90 10.16 -9.41 13.16
N VAL A 91 10.11 -8.55 12.16
CA VAL A 91 9.00 -8.51 11.16
C VAL A 91 9.57 -8.64 9.77
N VAL A 92 9.01 -9.53 8.97
CA VAL A 92 9.29 -9.61 7.53
C VAL A 92 8.21 -8.85 6.77
N ILE A 93 8.62 -7.97 5.87
CA ILE A 93 7.74 -7.40 4.85
C ILE A 93 7.91 -8.23 3.58
N GLU A 94 6.87 -9.00 3.24
CA GLU A 94 6.80 -9.80 2.03
C GLU A 94 6.36 -8.91 0.86
N ALA A 95 7.31 -8.52 0.02
CA ALA A 95 7.13 -7.56 -1.06
C ALA A 95 7.47 -8.11 -2.46
N THR A 96 7.55 -9.44 -2.60
CA THR A 96 7.79 -10.10 -3.91
C THR A 96 6.55 -10.14 -4.77
N GLY A 97 5.35 -10.12 -4.18
CA GLY A 97 4.08 -10.35 -4.85
C GLY A 97 3.77 -11.82 -5.16
N PHE A 98 4.68 -12.76 -4.84
CA PHE A 98 4.49 -14.20 -5.11
C PHE A 98 3.92 -14.98 -3.92
N PHE A 99 4.27 -14.61 -2.70
CA PHE A 99 3.90 -15.34 -1.48
C PHE A 99 2.73 -14.65 -0.77
N THR A 100 1.60 -14.52 -1.49
CA THR A 100 0.40 -13.81 -1.00
C THR A 100 -0.63 -14.73 -0.33
N ASP A 101 -0.36 -16.02 -0.23
CA ASP A 101 -1.15 -16.96 0.59
C ASP A 101 -0.47 -17.13 1.95
N LYS A 102 -1.27 -17.16 3.03
CA LYS A 102 -0.75 -17.32 4.40
C LYS A 102 0.21 -18.48 4.52
N ALA A 103 -0.15 -19.67 4.01
CA ALA A 103 0.69 -20.85 4.12
C ALA A 103 2.08 -20.68 3.46
N LYS A 104 2.17 -19.84 2.41
CA LYS A 104 3.43 -19.53 1.76
C LYS A 104 4.22 -18.44 2.47
N ALA A 105 3.56 -17.49 3.10
CA ALA A 105 4.20 -16.39 3.82
C ALA A 105 4.62 -16.81 5.24
N GLU A 106 3.89 -17.72 5.88
CA GLU A 106 4.17 -18.17 7.25
C GLU A 106 5.53 -18.89 7.39
N VAL A 107 6.13 -19.34 6.28
CA VAL A 107 7.47 -19.96 6.30
C VAL A 107 8.56 -18.97 6.76
N HIS A 108 8.37 -17.68 6.58
CA HIS A 108 9.27 -16.67 7.15
C HIS A 108 9.31 -16.72 8.69
N ILE A 109 8.22 -17.19 9.32
CA ILE A 109 8.15 -17.40 10.77
C ILE A 109 8.66 -18.78 11.14
N THR A 110 8.06 -19.82 10.53
CA THR A 110 8.26 -21.22 10.95
C THR A 110 9.65 -21.76 10.60
N HIS A 111 10.26 -21.27 9.54
CA HIS A 111 11.59 -21.67 9.06
C HIS A 111 12.61 -20.54 9.21
N GLY A 112 12.25 -19.33 8.80
CA GLY A 112 13.15 -18.17 8.86
C GLY A 112 13.35 -17.61 10.26
N GLY A 113 12.44 -17.85 11.19
CA GLY A 113 12.53 -17.44 12.59
C GLY A 113 12.15 -15.99 12.85
N ALA A 114 11.49 -15.30 11.91
CA ALA A 114 10.86 -14.01 12.18
C ALA A 114 9.65 -14.18 13.12
N LYS A 115 9.25 -13.11 13.82
CA LYS A 115 8.09 -13.17 14.72
C LYS A 115 6.78 -12.92 13.99
N ARG A 116 6.79 -12.08 12.96
CA ARG A 116 5.60 -11.65 12.19
C ARG A 116 5.93 -11.48 10.71
N VAL A 117 4.87 -11.54 9.89
CA VAL A 117 4.95 -11.24 8.45
C VAL A 117 3.86 -10.24 8.09
N ILE A 118 4.24 -9.22 7.32
CA ILE A 118 3.33 -8.29 6.65
C ILE A 118 3.40 -8.57 5.15
N ILE A 119 2.28 -8.96 4.55
CA ILE A 119 2.15 -9.16 3.10
C ILE A 119 1.77 -7.81 2.47
N SER A 120 2.60 -7.31 1.55
CA SER A 120 2.40 -6.04 0.85
C SER A 120 1.46 -6.14 -0.36
N ALA A 121 0.45 -6.99 -0.26
CA ALA A 121 -0.54 -7.27 -1.30
C ALA A 121 -1.84 -7.81 -0.67
N PRO A 122 -2.97 -7.80 -1.39
CA PRO A 122 -4.14 -8.54 -0.97
C PRO A 122 -3.79 -10.02 -0.79
N ALA A 123 -4.06 -10.55 0.41
CA ALA A 123 -3.68 -11.90 0.76
C ALA A 123 -4.87 -12.87 0.80
N LYS A 124 -4.54 -14.16 0.65
CA LYS A 124 -5.47 -15.27 0.87
C LYS A 124 -5.17 -15.91 2.22
N ASN A 125 -6.25 -16.24 2.95
CA ASN A 125 -6.16 -16.94 4.23
C ASN A 125 -5.30 -16.23 5.29
N ASP A 126 -5.03 -14.92 5.12
CA ASP A 126 -4.35 -14.06 6.09
C ASP A 126 -5.10 -14.07 7.43
N ASP A 127 -4.38 -13.87 8.53
CA ASP A 127 -5.01 -13.79 9.85
C ASP A 127 -5.92 -12.56 9.94
N ILE A 128 -5.48 -11.46 9.35
CA ILE A 128 -6.26 -10.23 9.22
C ILE A 128 -5.69 -9.36 8.09
N THR A 129 -6.58 -8.66 7.39
CA THR A 129 -6.19 -7.54 6.52
C THR A 129 -6.37 -6.24 7.28
N ILE A 130 -5.31 -5.42 7.38
CA ILE A 130 -5.32 -4.15 8.12
C ILE A 130 -5.10 -2.98 7.17
N VAL A 131 -5.97 -1.98 7.31
CA VAL A 131 -5.79 -0.64 6.74
C VAL A 131 -5.67 0.35 7.91
N MET A 132 -4.53 1.03 7.99
CA MET A 132 -4.24 1.97 9.07
C MET A 132 -5.28 3.08 9.14
N GLY A 133 -5.72 3.40 10.36
CA GLY A 133 -6.77 4.38 10.65
C GLY A 133 -8.20 3.87 10.41
N VAL A 134 -8.38 2.69 9.80
CA VAL A 134 -9.70 2.10 9.51
C VAL A 134 -10.02 0.97 10.48
N ASN A 135 -9.18 -0.06 10.53
CA ASN A 135 -9.38 -1.24 11.37
C ASN A 135 -8.13 -1.71 12.12
N ASP A 136 -7.10 -0.89 12.18
CA ASP A 136 -5.83 -1.23 12.84
C ASP A 136 -5.97 -1.47 14.35
N GLN A 137 -7.02 -0.95 14.97
CA GLN A 137 -7.37 -1.25 16.36
C GLN A 137 -7.71 -2.74 16.59
N LEU A 138 -8.05 -3.49 15.54
CA LEU A 138 -8.35 -4.93 15.62
C LEU A 138 -7.11 -5.82 15.65
N TYR A 139 -5.90 -5.27 15.47
CA TYR A 139 -4.69 -6.07 15.56
C TYR A 139 -4.52 -6.66 16.97
N ASP A 140 -4.46 -7.99 17.04
CA ASP A 140 -4.19 -8.76 18.26
C ASP A 140 -2.91 -9.60 18.06
N PRO A 141 -1.82 -9.34 18.81
CA PRO A 141 -0.57 -10.06 18.66
C PRO A 141 -0.65 -11.55 19.00
N ALA A 142 -1.64 -11.97 19.79
CA ALA A 142 -1.84 -13.38 20.11
C ALA A 142 -2.42 -14.18 18.93
N LEU A 143 -3.20 -13.52 18.07
CA LEU A 143 -3.95 -14.16 16.98
C LEU A 143 -3.34 -13.89 15.60
N HIS A 144 -2.77 -12.71 15.37
CA HIS A 144 -2.41 -12.23 14.05
C HIS A 144 -0.90 -12.27 13.81
N LYS A 145 -0.42 -13.32 13.19
CA LYS A 145 1.00 -13.51 12.86
C LYS A 145 1.32 -13.15 11.40
N VAL A 146 0.39 -13.43 10.48
CA VAL A 146 0.51 -13.13 9.05
C VAL A 146 -0.57 -12.13 8.68
N VAL A 147 -0.17 -10.88 8.51
CA VAL A 147 -1.07 -9.73 8.32
C VAL A 147 -0.93 -9.21 6.89
N SER A 148 -2.04 -8.95 6.21
CA SER A 148 -2.03 -8.25 4.93
C SER A 148 -2.26 -6.75 5.14
N ASN A 149 -1.51 -5.89 4.42
CA ASN A 149 -1.81 -4.46 4.36
C ASN A 149 -2.79 -4.10 3.22
N GLY A 150 -3.44 -5.11 2.62
CA GLY A 150 -4.28 -4.92 1.45
C GLY A 150 -3.51 -4.47 0.22
N SER A 151 -4.15 -3.69 -0.64
CA SER A 151 -3.51 -3.03 -1.79
C SER A 151 -3.40 -1.53 -1.59
N CYS A 152 -2.59 -0.86 -2.44
CA CYS A 152 -2.55 0.60 -2.49
C CYS A 152 -3.94 1.19 -2.75
N THR A 153 -4.73 0.58 -3.64
CA THR A 153 -6.11 1.00 -3.92
C THR A 153 -7.03 0.76 -2.72
N THR A 154 -6.88 -0.35 -1.97
CA THR A 154 -7.64 -0.58 -0.74
C THR A 154 -7.35 0.51 0.29
N ASN A 155 -6.07 0.89 0.45
CA ASN A 155 -5.66 1.98 1.34
C ASN A 155 -6.16 3.36 0.85
N GLY A 156 -6.26 3.58 -0.45
CA GLY A 156 -6.84 4.81 -1.02
C GLY A 156 -8.35 4.90 -0.87
N LEU A 157 -9.04 3.75 -0.96
CA LEU A 157 -10.50 3.66 -0.92
C LEU A 157 -11.07 3.66 0.50
N ALA A 158 -10.49 2.85 1.40
CA ALA A 158 -11.10 2.55 2.69
C ALA A 158 -11.30 3.78 3.59
N PRO A 159 -10.34 4.73 3.72
CA PRO A 159 -10.55 5.95 4.50
C PRO A 159 -11.71 6.80 3.97
N ALA A 160 -11.82 6.96 2.64
CA ALA A 160 -12.90 7.72 2.02
C ALA A 160 -14.28 7.04 2.25
N ALA A 161 -14.35 5.72 2.04
CA ALA A 161 -15.56 4.94 2.27
C ALA A 161 -15.97 4.95 3.74
N GLN A 162 -15.03 4.87 4.67
CA GLN A 162 -15.29 4.92 6.11
C GLN A 162 -15.95 6.24 6.53
N VAL A 163 -15.41 7.37 6.09
CA VAL A 163 -15.98 8.68 6.42
C VAL A 163 -17.40 8.82 5.88
N LEU A 164 -17.63 8.48 4.61
CA LEU A 164 -18.97 8.51 4.01
C LEU A 164 -19.93 7.57 4.71
N HIS A 165 -19.48 6.35 5.03
CA HIS A 165 -20.33 5.36 5.69
C HIS A 165 -20.72 5.76 7.11
N GLN A 166 -19.75 6.22 7.90
CA GLN A 166 -20.00 6.64 9.29
C GLN A 166 -20.89 7.90 9.37
N ALA A 167 -20.66 8.86 8.48
CA ALA A 167 -21.40 10.13 8.52
C ALA A 167 -22.78 10.05 7.87
N PHE A 168 -22.93 9.29 6.78
CA PHE A 168 -24.14 9.35 5.93
C PHE A 168 -24.75 7.96 5.63
N GLY A 169 -24.01 6.87 5.88
CA GLY A 169 -24.39 5.51 5.52
C GLY A 169 -24.33 5.26 4.01
N ILE A 170 -23.48 4.34 3.58
CA ILE A 170 -23.44 3.87 2.19
C ILE A 170 -24.43 2.73 2.03
N GLU A 171 -25.33 2.81 1.05
CA GLU A 171 -26.22 1.72 0.66
C GLU A 171 -25.50 0.77 -0.30
N TYR A 172 -25.03 1.29 -1.42
CA TYR A 172 -24.26 0.61 -2.45
C TYR A 172 -23.50 1.61 -3.30
N GLY A 173 -22.57 1.13 -4.11
CA GLY A 173 -21.83 2.00 -5.00
C GLY A 173 -20.90 1.29 -5.96
N LEU A 174 -20.32 2.08 -6.85
CA LEU A 174 -19.34 1.67 -7.82
C LEU A 174 -18.03 2.42 -7.59
N MET A 175 -16.94 1.70 -7.66
CA MET A 175 -15.60 2.25 -7.58
C MET A 175 -14.86 2.01 -8.90
N ASN A 176 -14.25 3.04 -9.43
CA ASN A 176 -13.20 2.92 -10.41
C ASN A 176 -11.90 3.48 -9.84
N THR A 177 -10.77 2.87 -10.13
CA THR A 177 -9.48 3.52 -9.92
C THR A 177 -8.81 3.78 -11.26
N THR A 178 -8.57 5.05 -11.57
CA THR A 178 -7.66 5.42 -12.67
C THR A 178 -6.24 5.33 -12.11
N HIS A 179 -5.56 4.25 -12.51
CA HIS A 179 -4.35 3.78 -11.81
C HIS A 179 -3.12 3.90 -12.70
N ALA A 180 -2.03 4.37 -12.13
CA ALA A 180 -0.72 4.32 -12.76
C ALA A 180 -0.37 2.89 -13.21
N TYR A 181 0.40 2.74 -14.28
CA TYR A 181 0.89 1.43 -14.69
C TYR A 181 1.87 0.87 -13.65
N THR A 182 1.98 -0.45 -13.58
CA THR A 182 2.86 -1.15 -12.65
C THR A 182 3.63 -2.25 -13.35
N ASN A 183 4.63 -2.83 -12.68
CA ASN A 183 5.46 -3.92 -13.21
C ASN A 183 4.67 -5.19 -13.59
N SER A 184 3.38 -5.26 -13.26
CA SER A 184 2.50 -6.35 -13.70
C SER A 184 1.97 -6.17 -15.12
N GLN A 185 2.29 -5.05 -15.78
CA GLN A 185 1.86 -4.75 -17.15
C GLN A 185 3.04 -4.82 -18.12
N ALA A 186 2.74 -5.07 -19.37
CA ALA A 186 3.71 -5.17 -20.45
C ALA A 186 4.25 -3.79 -20.86
N LEU A 187 5.54 -3.68 -21.14
CA LEU A 187 6.15 -2.48 -21.72
C LEU A 187 5.78 -2.36 -23.20
N HIS A 188 5.85 -3.47 -23.94
CA HIS A 188 5.38 -3.64 -25.31
C HIS A 188 4.40 -4.80 -25.36
N ASP A 189 3.61 -4.89 -26.46
CA ASP A 189 2.69 -6.00 -26.68
C ASP A 189 3.44 -7.34 -26.56
N GLN A 190 3.01 -8.19 -25.63
CA GLN A 190 3.61 -9.50 -25.38
C GLN A 190 2.55 -10.51 -24.92
N PRO A 191 2.81 -11.81 -25.04
CA PRO A 191 1.89 -12.83 -24.55
C PRO A 191 1.70 -12.73 -23.03
N GLU A 192 0.44 -12.53 -22.62
CA GLU A 192 0.01 -12.50 -21.24
C GLU A 192 -1.29 -13.27 -21.07
N LYS A 193 -1.55 -13.75 -19.87
CA LYS A 193 -2.78 -14.48 -19.56
C LYS A 193 -4.03 -13.62 -19.72
N ASP A 194 -3.96 -12.36 -19.31
CA ASP A 194 -4.98 -11.35 -19.57
C ASP A 194 -4.61 -10.60 -20.85
N LEU A 195 -5.41 -10.78 -21.90
CA LEU A 195 -5.15 -10.15 -23.21
C LEU A 195 -5.19 -8.62 -23.19
N ARG A 196 -5.89 -8.01 -22.23
CA ARG A 196 -5.82 -6.56 -22.02
C ARG A 196 -4.51 -6.15 -21.37
N GLY A 197 -4.04 -6.91 -20.38
CA GLY A 197 -2.73 -6.72 -19.76
C GLY A 197 -1.54 -7.00 -20.69
N ALA A 198 -1.78 -7.72 -21.80
CA ALA A 198 -0.78 -8.02 -22.83
C ALA A 198 -0.34 -6.80 -23.67
N ARG A 199 -1.04 -5.67 -23.54
CA ARG A 199 -0.82 -4.47 -24.36
C ARG A 199 0.15 -3.49 -23.68
N ALA A 200 0.84 -2.70 -24.52
CA ALA A 200 1.80 -1.68 -24.08
C ALA A 200 1.18 -0.69 -23.08
N ALA A 201 1.66 -0.73 -21.85
CA ALA A 201 1.07 0.00 -20.72
C ALA A 201 1.21 1.53 -20.85
N ALA A 202 2.31 2.01 -21.44
CA ALA A 202 2.59 3.44 -21.58
C ALA A 202 1.87 4.10 -22.78
N GLU A 203 1.16 3.30 -23.59
CA GLU A 203 0.46 3.77 -24.80
C GLU A 203 -1.05 3.53 -24.77
N SER A 204 -1.55 2.88 -23.69
CA SER A 204 -2.93 2.38 -23.68
C SER A 204 -3.64 2.71 -22.37
N ILE A 205 -4.96 2.97 -22.48
CA ILE A 205 -5.87 2.87 -21.33
C ILE A 205 -6.35 1.41 -21.26
N VAL A 206 -5.99 0.72 -20.19
CA VAL A 206 -6.24 -0.72 -20.05
C VAL A 206 -7.25 -0.98 -18.93
N PRO A 207 -8.49 -1.45 -19.24
CA PRO A 207 -9.39 -1.97 -18.23
C PRO A 207 -8.78 -3.19 -17.55
N TYR A 208 -8.71 -3.16 -16.21
CA TYR A 208 -8.03 -4.17 -15.41
C TYR A 208 -8.90 -4.55 -14.20
N SER A 209 -8.86 -5.81 -13.80
CA SER A 209 -9.59 -6.23 -12.60
C SER A 209 -9.03 -5.57 -11.33
N SER A 210 -9.88 -5.25 -10.39
CA SER A 210 -9.48 -4.74 -9.06
C SER A 210 -10.20 -5.51 -7.97
N GLY A 211 -9.43 -6.05 -7.04
CA GLY A 211 -9.96 -6.68 -5.82
C GLY A 211 -10.22 -5.70 -4.68
N ALA A 212 -9.99 -4.39 -4.87
CA ALA A 212 -10.02 -3.41 -3.79
C ALA A 212 -11.42 -3.25 -3.17
N ALA A 213 -12.48 -3.23 -3.98
CA ALA A 213 -13.85 -3.15 -3.49
C ALA A 213 -14.24 -4.39 -2.66
N LYS A 214 -13.80 -5.59 -3.09
CA LYS A 214 -14.01 -6.83 -2.32
C LYS A 214 -13.16 -6.84 -1.03
N ALA A 215 -11.94 -6.33 -1.09
CA ALA A 215 -11.07 -6.24 0.08
C ALA A 215 -11.61 -5.25 1.12
N LEU A 216 -12.42 -4.26 0.71
CA LEU A 216 -13.06 -3.32 1.62
C LEU A 216 -13.98 -4.02 2.63
N GLY A 217 -14.72 -5.06 2.22
CA GLY A 217 -15.55 -5.87 3.13
C GLY A 217 -14.75 -6.58 4.23
N LYS A 218 -13.45 -6.85 4.03
CA LYS A 218 -12.58 -7.39 5.08
C LYS A 218 -12.22 -6.36 6.16
N VAL A 219 -12.17 -5.07 5.80
CA VAL A 219 -11.72 -4.00 6.71
C VAL A 219 -12.88 -3.14 7.23
N ILE A 220 -14.00 -3.09 6.50
CA ILE A 220 -15.28 -2.46 6.89
C ILE A 220 -16.39 -3.48 6.60
N PRO A 221 -16.66 -4.42 7.50
CA PRO A 221 -17.61 -5.53 7.27
C PRO A 221 -19.01 -5.09 6.87
N GLU A 222 -19.46 -3.92 7.32
CA GLU A 222 -20.77 -3.34 6.98
C GLU A 222 -20.90 -3.01 5.49
N LEU A 223 -19.78 -2.89 4.78
CA LEU A 223 -19.73 -2.61 3.34
C LEU A 223 -19.51 -3.87 2.49
N ASP A 224 -19.45 -5.05 3.09
CA ASP A 224 -19.30 -6.29 2.33
C ASP A 224 -20.47 -6.49 1.34
N GLY A 225 -20.11 -6.75 0.08
CA GLY A 225 -21.09 -6.90 -1.02
C GLY A 225 -21.79 -5.62 -1.48
N ARG A 226 -21.56 -4.46 -0.83
CA ARG A 226 -22.21 -3.19 -1.20
C ARG A 226 -21.45 -2.40 -2.27
N LEU A 227 -20.17 -2.68 -2.44
CA LEU A 227 -19.30 -2.00 -3.41
C LEU A 227 -18.69 -2.99 -4.37
N THR A 228 -18.64 -2.61 -5.64
CA THR A 228 -17.87 -3.33 -6.68
C THR A 228 -17.17 -2.33 -7.59
N GLY A 229 -16.27 -2.80 -8.44
CA GLY A 229 -15.58 -1.91 -9.35
C GLY A 229 -14.42 -2.56 -10.08
N TYR A 230 -13.68 -1.74 -10.82
CA TYR A 230 -12.53 -2.14 -11.62
C TYR A 230 -11.46 -1.04 -11.64
N SER A 231 -10.39 -1.29 -12.34
CA SER A 231 -9.31 -0.32 -12.56
C SER A 231 -9.22 0.03 -14.04
N LEU A 232 -8.92 1.29 -14.33
CA LEU A 232 -8.41 1.74 -15.62
C LEU A 232 -6.93 2.06 -15.44
N ARG A 233 -6.05 1.25 -16.02
CA ARG A 233 -4.63 1.56 -16.08
C ARG A 233 -4.40 2.60 -17.15
N VAL A 234 -3.60 3.63 -16.83
CA VAL A 234 -3.34 4.77 -17.72
C VAL A 234 -1.83 4.99 -17.89
N PRO A 235 -1.39 5.67 -18.97
CA PRO A 235 0.02 5.98 -19.23
C PRO A 235 0.62 7.01 -18.25
N VAL A 236 0.52 6.76 -16.95
CA VAL A 236 1.07 7.56 -15.86
C VAL A 236 1.90 6.65 -14.97
N PRO A 237 3.16 7.01 -14.63
CA PRO A 237 4.07 6.08 -13.96
C PRO A 237 3.82 5.94 -12.45
N VAL A 238 3.22 6.94 -11.81
CA VAL A 238 2.93 6.94 -10.37
C VAL A 238 1.83 7.95 -10.07
N VAL A 239 1.18 7.80 -8.94
CA VAL A 239 -0.02 8.46 -8.44
C VAL A 239 -1.28 8.02 -9.21
N SER A 240 -2.23 7.57 -8.44
CA SER A 240 -3.49 7.03 -8.89
C SER A 240 -4.65 7.78 -8.21
N ILE A 241 -5.86 7.58 -8.72
CA ILE A 241 -7.05 8.21 -8.15
C ILE A 241 -8.18 7.18 -8.04
N VAL A 242 -8.84 7.14 -6.89
CA VAL A 242 -10.13 6.45 -6.71
C VAL A 242 -11.25 7.41 -7.12
N ASP A 243 -12.09 6.96 -8.02
CA ASP A 243 -13.39 7.55 -8.36
C ASP A 243 -14.47 6.68 -7.70
N LEU A 244 -15.04 7.19 -6.60
CA LEU A 244 -16.04 6.49 -5.81
C LEU A 244 -17.42 7.15 -6.01
N THR A 245 -18.37 6.39 -6.57
CA THR A 245 -19.75 6.82 -6.72
C THR A 245 -20.62 5.93 -5.83
N VAL A 246 -21.36 6.55 -4.89
CA VAL A 246 -22.18 5.83 -3.90
C VAL A 246 -23.55 6.44 -3.75
N THR A 247 -24.53 5.61 -3.40
CA THR A 247 -25.81 6.06 -2.88
C THR A 247 -25.76 6.09 -1.35
N LEU A 248 -26.09 7.23 -0.77
CA LEU A 248 -26.12 7.43 0.68
C LEU A 248 -27.53 7.15 1.23
N LYS A 249 -27.60 6.63 2.47
CA LYS A 249 -28.86 6.47 3.22
C LYS A 249 -29.42 7.80 3.68
N ARG A 250 -28.56 8.71 4.13
CA ARG A 250 -28.92 10.07 4.54
C ARG A 250 -28.50 11.06 3.45
N PRO A 251 -29.45 11.85 2.89
CA PRO A 251 -29.10 12.91 1.95
C PRO A 251 -28.06 13.88 2.55
N ALA A 252 -27.20 14.40 1.70
CA ALA A 252 -26.20 15.39 2.09
C ALA A 252 -25.87 16.30 0.91
N THR A 253 -25.39 17.49 1.21
CA THR A 253 -24.80 18.43 0.24
C THR A 253 -23.32 18.13 0.03
N ALA A 254 -22.75 18.61 -1.05
CA ALA A 254 -21.30 18.52 -1.28
C ALA A 254 -20.49 19.18 -0.15
N GLU A 255 -20.98 20.30 0.39
CA GLU A 255 -20.33 20.99 1.50
C GLU A 255 -20.34 20.17 2.80
N GLU A 256 -21.45 19.51 3.14
CA GLU A 256 -21.53 18.63 4.31
C GLU A 256 -20.58 17.44 4.18
N ILE A 257 -20.46 16.88 2.97
CA ILE A 257 -19.53 15.77 2.67
C ILE A 257 -18.09 16.25 2.82
N ASN A 258 -17.75 17.38 2.22
CA ASN A 258 -16.42 17.97 2.31
C ASN A 258 -16.06 18.36 3.74
N ALA A 259 -17.01 18.87 4.51
CA ALA A 259 -16.83 19.17 5.94
C ALA A 259 -16.51 17.90 6.75
N ALA A 260 -17.20 16.78 6.48
CA ALA A 260 -16.92 15.50 7.13
C ALA A 260 -15.49 14.99 6.82
N PHE A 261 -15.06 15.12 5.56
CA PHE A 261 -13.69 14.76 5.17
C PHE A 261 -12.63 15.65 5.82
N ARG A 262 -12.84 16.99 5.84
CA ARG A 262 -11.93 17.92 6.52
C ARG A 262 -11.79 17.59 8.00
N ALA A 263 -12.90 17.33 8.67
CA ALA A 263 -12.88 16.95 10.09
C ALA A 263 -12.11 15.65 10.36
N ALA A 264 -12.36 14.63 9.54
CA ALA A 264 -11.68 13.34 9.65
C ALA A 264 -10.17 13.41 9.34
N ALA A 265 -9.77 14.27 8.39
CA ALA A 265 -8.36 14.51 8.06
C ALA A 265 -7.63 15.29 9.16
N ALA A 266 -8.31 16.19 9.88
CA ALA A 266 -7.73 17.04 10.92
C ALA A 266 -7.53 16.31 12.25
N SER A 267 -8.35 15.30 12.58
CA SER A 267 -8.36 14.65 13.89
C SER A 267 -8.80 13.20 13.83
N GLY A 268 -8.59 12.48 14.96
CA GLY A 268 -8.99 11.07 15.09
C GLY A 268 -8.03 10.08 14.38
N PRO A 269 -8.50 8.85 14.15
CA PRO A 269 -7.64 7.76 13.66
C PRO A 269 -7.14 7.98 12.21
N LEU A 270 -7.84 8.78 11.42
CA LEU A 270 -7.46 9.07 10.03
C LEU A 270 -6.50 10.27 9.90
N LYS A 271 -6.15 10.95 10.98
CA LYS A 271 -5.17 12.05 10.93
C LYS A 271 -3.82 11.55 10.42
N GLY A 272 -3.30 12.20 9.35
CA GLY A 272 -2.06 11.79 8.69
C GLY A 272 -2.21 10.61 7.71
N ILE A 273 -3.37 9.94 7.70
CA ILE A 273 -3.72 8.87 6.76
C ILE A 273 -4.62 9.42 5.65
N LEU A 274 -5.64 10.17 6.02
CA LEU A 274 -6.52 10.89 5.12
C LEU A 274 -6.05 12.33 4.97
N GLY A 275 -6.08 12.84 3.75
CA GLY A 275 -5.89 14.23 3.41
C GLY A 275 -7.13 14.83 2.76
N TYR A 276 -7.15 16.15 2.65
CA TYR A 276 -8.17 16.91 1.95
C TYR A 276 -7.51 18.10 1.24
N SER A 277 -7.92 18.40 0.01
CA SER A 277 -7.44 19.54 -0.75
C SER A 277 -8.60 20.29 -1.42
N ASP A 278 -8.57 21.61 -1.34
CA ASP A 278 -9.40 22.54 -2.12
C ASP A 278 -8.60 23.22 -3.25
N GLU A 279 -7.38 22.74 -3.54
CA GLU A 279 -6.53 23.26 -4.59
C GLU A 279 -6.75 22.49 -5.91
N PRO A 280 -6.66 23.15 -7.08
CA PRO A 280 -6.85 22.52 -8.38
C PRO A 280 -5.58 21.75 -8.81
N LEU A 281 -5.28 20.66 -8.09
CA LEU A 281 -4.07 19.85 -8.27
C LEU A 281 -4.32 18.66 -9.20
N VAL A 282 -3.22 18.09 -9.71
CA VAL A 282 -3.22 16.91 -10.58
C VAL A 282 -2.29 15.84 -10.01
N SER A 283 -2.27 14.65 -10.61
CA SER A 283 -1.53 13.50 -10.11
C SER A 283 -0.07 13.76 -9.76
N SER A 284 0.65 14.57 -10.58
CA SER A 284 2.07 14.86 -10.35
C SER A 284 2.34 15.64 -9.06
N ASP A 285 1.36 16.38 -8.54
CA ASP A 285 1.49 17.19 -7.33
C ASP A 285 1.45 16.35 -6.05
N TYR A 286 0.89 15.15 -6.15
CA TYR A 286 0.79 14.18 -5.04
C TYR A 286 1.94 13.17 -5.01
N ARG A 287 2.95 13.34 -5.85
CA ARG A 287 4.12 12.46 -5.87
C ARG A 287 4.91 12.56 -4.57
N GLY A 288 5.14 11.43 -3.90
CA GLY A 288 5.81 11.40 -2.60
C GLY A 288 4.91 11.76 -1.41
N ASP A 289 3.61 11.94 -1.60
CA ASP A 289 2.68 12.13 -0.48
C ASP A 289 2.52 10.82 0.31
N ALA A 290 2.80 10.88 1.61
CA ALA A 290 2.75 9.72 2.48
C ALA A 290 1.32 9.36 2.92
N ARG A 291 0.32 10.22 2.68
CA ARG A 291 -1.06 9.92 3.03
C ARG A 291 -1.63 8.84 2.11
N SER A 292 -2.51 8.01 2.65
CA SER A 292 -3.10 6.90 1.91
C SER A 292 -4.20 7.33 0.95
N SER A 293 -4.89 8.44 1.26
CA SER A 293 -6.09 8.90 0.55
C SER A 293 -6.20 10.41 0.71
N ILE A 294 -6.23 11.17 -0.37
CA ILE A 294 -6.36 12.62 -0.34
C ILE A 294 -7.60 13.01 -1.12
N ILE A 295 -8.63 13.50 -0.43
CA ILE A 295 -9.89 13.88 -1.04
C ILE A 295 -9.69 15.16 -1.85
N ASP A 296 -10.15 15.13 -3.10
CA ASP A 296 -10.28 16.28 -3.97
C ASP A 296 -11.63 16.96 -3.70
N GLY A 297 -11.63 17.99 -2.87
CA GLY A 297 -12.85 18.68 -2.44
C GLY A 297 -13.56 19.43 -3.57
N LEU A 298 -12.80 19.86 -4.59
CA LEU A 298 -13.38 20.56 -5.76
C LEU A 298 -14.17 19.61 -6.67
N SER A 299 -13.92 18.31 -6.58
CA SER A 299 -14.52 17.27 -7.43
C SER A 299 -15.69 16.53 -6.75
N THR A 300 -16.10 16.96 -5.56
CA THR A 300 -17.27 16.35 -4.87
C THR A 300 -18.55 16.74 -5.57
N LEU A 301 -19.32 15.76 -6.04
CA LEU A 301 -20.58 15.95 -6.75
C LEU A 301 -21.72 15.25 -6.02
N VAL A 302 -22.91 15.87 -6.02
CA VAL A 302 -24.14 15.30 -5.45
C VAL A 302 -25.30 15.48 -6.42
N ILE A 303 -26.05 14.41 -6.67
CA ILE A 303 -27.25 14.42 -7.49
C ILE A 303 -28.41 13.86 -6.66
N GLY A 304 -29.57 14.51 -6.69
CA GLY A 304 -30.76 14.05 -5.97
C GLY A 304 -30.60 13.98 -4.44
N GLY A 305 -29.53 14.60 -3.91
CA GLY A 305 -29.26 14.66 -2.48
C GLY A 305 -28.53 13.41 -1.93
N ASN A 306 -28.56 12.28 -2.62
CA ASN A 306 -28.01 11.02 -2.10
C ASN A 306 -27.09 10.24 -3.06
N LEU A 307 -27.08 10.53 -4.35
CA LEU A 307 -26.08 9.98 -5.27
C LEU A 307 -24.85 10.88 -5.25
N VAL A 308 -23.77 10.35 -4.72
CA VAL A 308 -22.54 11.10 -4.42
C VAL A 308 -21.36 10.53 -5.21
N LYS A 309 -20.56 11.42 -5.77
CA LYS A 309 -19.25 11.10 -6.35
C LYS A 309 -18.16 11.86 -5.61
N VAL A 310 -17.11 11.14 -5.19
CA VAL A 310 -15.90 11.71 -4.60
C VAL A 310 -14.67 11.17 -5.30
N LEU A 311 -13.62 12.00 -5.39
CA LEU A 311 -12.31 11.61 -5.88
C LEU A 311 -11.31 11.58 -4.73
N ALA A 312 -10.45 10.55 -4.69
CA ALA A 312 -9.40 10.41 -3.70
C ALA A 312 -8.07 10.04 -4.37
N TRP A 313 -7.12 10.96 -4.30
CA TRP A 313 -5.75 10.79 -4.80
C TRP A 313 -4.92 9.92 -3.85
N TYR A 314 -3.97 9.17 -4.40
CA TYR A 314 -3.00 8.42 -3.60
C TYR A 314 -1.72 8.14 -4.39
N ASP A 315 -0.57 8.32 -3.76
CA ASP A 315 0.66 7.79 -4.30
C ASP A 315 0.68 6.28 -4.04
N ASN A 316 0.46 5.50 -5.10
CA ASN A 316 0.31 4.04 -5.01
C ASN A 316 1.61 3.31 -4.62
N GLU A 317 2.75 3.99 -4.62
CA GLU A 317 4.03 3.46 -4.16
C GLU A 317 4.43 4.04 -2.80
N TRP A 318 4.53 5.37 -2.69
CA TRP A 318 5.03 6.03 -1.49
C TRP A 318 4.04 5.98 -0.32
N GLY A 319 2.79 6.34 -0.55
CA GLY A 319 1.74 6.27 0.47
C GLY A 319 1.55 4.85 0.98
N PHE A 320 1.53 3.86 0.08
CA PHE A 320 1.41 2.45 0.46
C PHE A 320 2.63 1.94 1.24
N SER A 321 3.85 2.29 0.81
CA SER A 321 5.08 1.91 1.52
C SER A 321 5.17 2.53 2.91
N SER A 322 4.68 3.76 3.07
CA SER A 322 4.57 4.42 4.37
C SER A 322 3.64 3.66 5.33
N ARG A 323 2.54 3.11 4.81
CA ARG A 323 1.62 2.28 5.62
C ARG A 323 2.22 0.95 6.05
N LEU A 324 3.08 0.35 5.25
CA LEU A 324 3.83 -0.85 5.65
C LEU A 324 4.77 -0.57 6.83
N VAL A 325 5.41 0.60 6.83
CA VAL A 325 6.24 1.06 7.96
C VAL A 325 5.38 1.27 9.21
N ASP A 326 4.26 1.98 9.08
CA ASP A 326 3.36 2.25 10.21
C ASP A 326 2.75 0.97 10.79
N LEU A 327 2.39 -0.01 9.94
CA LEU A 327 1.86 -1.28 10.39
C LEU A 327 2.92 -2.09 11.17
N ALA A 328 4.17 -2.13 10.71
CA ALA A 328 5.23 -2.80 11.44
C ALA A 328 5.48 -2.15 12.83
N LEU A 329 5.42 -0.82 12.91
CA LEU A 329 5.52 -0.09 14.17
C LEU A 329 4.32 -0.30 15.10
N LEU A 330 3.11 -0.40 14.54
CA LEU A 330 1.92 -0.77 15.30
C LEU A 330 2.08 -2.16 15.92
N MET A 331 2.57 -3.13 15.14
CA MET A 331 2.80 -4.49 15.60
C MET A 331 3.84 -4.53 16.72
N GLU A 332 4.96 -3.81 16.58
CA GLU A 332 5.96 -3.69 17.63
C GLU A 332 5.39 -3.06 18.90
N LYS A 333 4.63 -1.98 18.78
CA LYS A 333 4.02 -1.28 19.91
C LYS A 333 3.00 -2.12 20.69
N ARG A 334 2.23 -2.98 19.98
CA ARG A 334 1.19 -3.82 20.60
C ARG A 334 1.68 -5.19 21.03
N GLY A 335 2.88 -5.56 20.66
CA GLY A 335 3.51 -6.85 20.91
C GLY A 335 3.77 -7.65 19.64
N LEU A 336 4.94 -8.30 19.60
CA LEU A 336 5.42 -9.14 18.50
C LEU A 336 5.31 -10.62 18.87
#